data_97ea76fdf2361ba496808456c5d290a5
#
_entry.id   97ea76fdf2361ba496808456c5d290a5
#
_cell.length_a   1.000
_cell.length_b   1.000
_cell.length_c   1.000
_cell.angle_alpha   90.00
_cell.angle_beta   90.00
_cell.angle_gamma   90.00
#
_symmetry.space_group_name_H-M   'P 1'
#
loop_
_entity.id
_entity.type
_entity.pdbx_description
1 polymer ?
#
loop_
_entity_poly.entity_id
_entity_poly.type
_entity_poly.pdbx_seq_one_letter_code
_entity_poly.pdbx_strand_id
1 'polypeptide(L)'
;LMNPFVEYVRAALEMAAQGFSYESVFRYLRCGMSDITRQETDWLENYVVALGIRGFKKWKEKWVRIYRGMKEESILELNEIRERFVRETEELARGFRKKENSKRILRISL
;
A
#
# COMPACT_ATOMS: atom_id res chain seq x y z
N LEU A 1 5.47 -14.14 20.47
CA LEU A 1 4.96 -12.78 20.43
C LEU A 1 5.49 -12.05 19.21
N MET A 2 4.58 -11.61 18.38
CA MET A 2 4.94 -10.94 17.14
C MET A 2 5.10 -9.45 17.38
N ASN A 3 6.21 -8.89 16.95
CA ASN A 3 6.43 -7.45 17.01
C ASN A 3 5.61 -6.80 15.88
N PRO A 4 4.68 -5.87 16.19
CA PRO A 4 3.86 -5.24 15.14
C PRO A 4 4.68 -4.55 14.06
N PHE A 5 5.79 -3.94 14.41
CA PHE A 5 6.66 -3.29 13.42
C PHE A 5 7.28 -4.31 12.46
N VAL A 6 7.72 -5.46 12.97
CA VAL A 6 8.27 -6.53 12.13
C VAL A 6 7.21 -7.06 11.17
N GLU A 7 5.98 -7.24 11.66
CA GLU A 7 4.88 -7.69 10.81
C GLU A 7 4.55 -6.66 9.72
N TYR A 8 4.60 -5.39 10.06
CA TYR A 8 4.38 -4.31 9.10
C TYR A 8 5.43 -4.32 7.98
N VAL A 9 6.70 -4.42 8.34
CA VAL A 9 7.81 -4.49 7.37
C VAL A 9 7.67 -5.74 6.50
N ARG A 10 7.38 -6.89 7.12
CA ARG A 10 7.18 -8.14 6.39
C ARG A 10 6.03 -8.03 5.39
N ALA A 11 4.91 -7.45 5.81
CA ALA A 11 3.76 -7.26 4.93
C ALA A 11 4.09 -6.34 3.75
N ALA A 12 4.87 -5.27 4.00
CA ALA A 12 5.31 -4.37 2.94
C ALA A 12 6.20 -5.07 1.92
N LEU A 13 7.14 -5.90 2.39
CA LEU A 13 8.03 -6.68 1.52
C LEU A 13 7.25 -7.73 0.72
N GLU A 14 6.30 -8.41 1.35
CA GLU A 14 5.43 -9.36 0.65
C GLU A 14 4.60 -8.68 -0.43
N MET A 15 4.06 -7.50 -0.13
CA MET A 15 3.27 -6.74 -1.09
C MET A 15 4.10 -6.42 -2.34
N ALA A 16 5.33 -5.95 -2.16
CA ALA A 16 6.23 -5.70 -3.28
C ALA A 16 6.57 -6.98 -4.05
N ALA A 17 6.88 -8.06 -3.33
CA ALA A 17 7.24 -9.35 -3.92
C ALA A 17 6.09 -9.98 -4.69
N GLN A 18 4.85 -9.78 -4.23
CA GLN A 18 3.65 -10.35 -4.85
C GLN A 18 3.00 -9.40 -5.86
N GLY A 19 3.68 -8.32 -6.22
CA GLY A 19 3.20 -7.40 -7.24
C GLY A 19 1.90 -6.70 -6.87
N PHE A 20 1.75 -6.30 -5.63
CA PHE A 20 0.56 -5.60 -5.14
C PHE A 20 -0.72 -6.37 -5.44
N SER A 21 -0.71 -7.67 -5.15
CA SER A 21 -1.90 -8.51 -5.24
C SER A 21 -2.95 -8.05 -4.21
N TYR A 22 -4.21 -8.41 -4.47
CA TYR A 22 -5.30 -8.08 -3.55
C TYR A 22 -4.97 -8.51 -2.11
N GLU A 23 -4.59 -9.78 -1.94
CA GLU A 23 -4.32 -10.32 -0.60
C GLU A 23 -3.14 -9.62 0.09
N SER A 24 -2.06 -9.35 -0.65
CA SER A 24 -0.88 -8.73 -0.07
C SER A 24 -1.12 -7.27 0.31
N VAL A 25 -1.87 -6.52 -0.49
CA VAL A 25 -2.22 -5.14 -0.18
C VAL A 25 -3.05 -5.06 1.09
N PHE A 26 -4.09 -5.88 1.19
CA PHE A 26 -4.99 -5.78 2.35
C PHE A 26 -4.40 -6.43 3.60
N ARG A 27 -3.48 -7.37 3.47
CA ARG A 27 -2.70 -7.83 4.63
C ARG A 27 -1.84 -6.68 5.18
N TYR A 28 -1.20 -5.93 4.30
CA TYR A 28 -0.42 -4.76 4.69
C TYR A 28 -1.30 -3.70 5.35
N LEU A 29 -2.42 -3.34 4.74
CA LEU A 29 -3.31 -2.31 5.27
C LEU A 29 -3.95 -2.69 6.60
N ARG A 30 -4.13 -3.98 6.87
CA ARG A 30 -4.78 -4.46 8.11
C ARG A 30 -3.80 -4.82 9.22
N CYS A 31 -2.51 -4.58 9.03
CA CYS A 31 -1.53 -4.90 10.08
C CYS A 31 -1.55 -3.89 11.24
N GLY A 32 -2.26 -2.77 11.10
CA GLY A 32 -2.45 -1.80 12.18
C GLY A 32 -1.40 -0.68 12.24
N MET A 33 -0.41 -0.69 11.35
CA MET A 33 0.67 0.31 11.36
C MET A 33 0.57 1.34 10.22
N SER A 34 -0.28 1.09 9.24
CA SER A 34 -0.51 2.03 8.15
C SER A 34 -1.28 3.25 8.63
N ASP A 35 -1.05 4.41 8.00
CA ASP A 35 -1.81 5.63 8.24
C ASP A 35 -3.24 5.54 7.71
N ILE A 36 -3.50 4.58 6.82
CA ILE A 36 -4.83 4.37 6.28
C ILE A 36 -5.69 3.76 7.39
N THR A 37 -6.81 4.42 7.71
CA THR A 37 -7.68 3.96 8.79
C THR A 37 -8.40 2.67 8.40
N ARG A 38 -8.96 1.99 9.39
CA ARG A 38 -9.75 0.78 9.16
C ARG A 38 -10.93 1.05 8.23
N GLN A 39 -11.65 2.15 8.45
CA GLN A 39 -12.78 2.53 7.60
C GLN A 39 -12.33 2.83 6.17
N GLU A 40 -11.24 3.57 6.02
CA GLU A 40 -10.68 3.88 4.72
C GLU A 40 -10.22 2.60 4.00
N THR A 41 -9.64 1.67 4.74
CA THR A 41 -9.25 0.36 4.20
C THR A 41 -10.47 -0.39 3.68
N ASP A 42 -11.58 -0.37 4.43
CA ASP A 42 -12.81 -1.02 4.00
C ASP A 42 -13.36 -0.40 2.70
N TRP A 43 -13.33 0.92 2.59
CA TRP A 43 -13.74 1.61 1.36
C TRP A 43 -12.87 1.25 0.17
N LEU A 44 -11.55 1.24 0.36
CA LEU A 44 -10.62 0.81 -0.67
C LEU A 44 -10.89 -0.62 -1.11
N GLU A 45 -11.12 -1.50 -0.16
CA GLU A 45 -11.35 -2.91 -0.46
C GLU A 45 -12.59 -3.10 -1.30
N ASN A 46 -13.70 -2.43 -0.95
CA ASN A 46 -14.93 -2.50 -1.72
C ASN A 46 -14.70 -2.07 -3.17
N TYR A 47 -13.98 -0.97 -3.37
CA TYR A 47 -13.68 -0.48 -4.71
C TYR A 47 -12.77 -1.44 -5.48
N VAL A 48 -11.70 -1.87 -4.85
CA VAL A 48 -10.71 -2.76 -5.47
C VAL A 48 -11.33 -4.07 -5.92
N VAL A 49 -12.19 -4.65 -5.10
CA VAL A 49 -12.90 -5.89 -5.44
C VAL A 49 -13.87 -5.65 -6.60
N ALA A 50 -14.66 -4.57 -6.52
CA ALA A 50 -15.66 -4.28 -7.54
C ALA A 50 -15.04 -4.00 -8.91
N LEU A 51 -13.90 -3.29 -8.96
CA LEU A 51 -13.25 -2.87 -10.20
C LEU A 51 -12.09 -3.77 -10.63
N GLY A 52 -11.72 -4.75 -9.83
CA GLY A 52 -10.62 -5.66 -10.16
C GLY A 52 -9.26 -4.98 -10.20
N ILE A 53 -8.99 -4.06 -9.28
CA ILE A 53 -7.71 -3.36 -9.23
C ILE A 53 -6.61 -4.33 -8.81
N ARG A 54 -5.57 -4.46 -9.64
CA ARG A 54 -4.42 -5.33 -9.36
C ARG A 54 -3.15 -4.70 -9.92
N GLY A 55 -2.07 -4.81 -9.15
CA GLY A 55 -0.75 -4.36 -9.58
C GLY A 55 -0.51 -2.90 -9.25
N PHE A 56 0.76 -2.58 -9.01
CA PHE A 56 1.16 -1.24 -8.57
C PHE A 56 0.78 -0.17 -9.59
N LYS A 57 0.86 -0.48 -10.88
CA LYS A 57 0.49 0.45 -11.94
C LYS A 57 -0.95 0.94 -11.78
N LYS A 58 -1.87 0.02 -11.50
CA LYS A 58 -3.29 0.35 -11.29
C LYS A 58 -3.49 1.19 -10.03
N TRP A 59 -2.72 0.91 -9.00
CA TRP A 59 -2.76 1.70 -7.76
C TRP A 59 -2.25 3.12 -7.98
N LYS A 60 -1.28 3.33 -8.86
CA LYS A 60 -0.73 4.66 -9.17
C LYS A 60 -1.63 5.49 -10.09
N GLU A 61 -2.46 4.86 -10.89
CA GLU A 61 -3.35 5.54 -11.81
C GLU A 61 -4.53 6.16 -11.06
N LYS A 62 -4.96 7.32 -11.51
CA LYS A 62 -6.19 7.92 -10.99
C LYS A 62 -7.37 7.03 -11.35
N TRP A 63 -8.20 6.71 -10.35
CA TRP A 63 -9.40 5.92 -10.57
C TRP A 63 -10.53 6.84 -11.04
N VAL A 64 -11.15 6.50 -12.17
CA VAL A 64 -12.22 7.30 -12.78
C VAL A 64 -13.51 6.52 -12.93
N ARG A 65 -13.43 5.18 -12.95
CA ARG A 65 -14.62 4.33 -13.08
C ARG A 65 -15.35 4.26 -11.75
N ILE A 66 -16.69 4.21 -11.83
CA ILE A 66 -17.51 3.98 -10.65
C ILE A 66 -18.27 2.66 -10.83
N TYR A 67 -18.53 1.97 -9.72
CA TYR A 67 -19.33 0.75 -9.78
C TYR A 67 -20.80 1.09 -9.51
N ARG A 68 -21.69 0.18 -9.88
CA ARG A 68 -23.13 0.35 -9.73
C ARG A 68 -23.51 0.61 -8.27
N GLY A 69 -24.21 1.70 -8.02
CA GLY A 69 -24.63 2.11 -6.68
C GLY A 69 -23.65 3.01 -5.96
N MET A 70 -22.44 3.21 -6.51
CA MET A 70 -21.47 4.12 -5.94
C MET A 70 -21.83 5.56 -6.25
N LYS A 71 -21.68 6.45 -5.27
CA LYS A 71 -21.85 7.88 -5.48
C LYS A 71 -20.65 8.46 -6.23
N GLU A 72 -20.90 9.28 -7.24
CA GLU A 72 -19.85 9.89 -8.05
C GLU A 72 -18.83 10.67 -7.21
N GLU A 73 -19.31 11.44 -6.21
CA GLU A 73 -18.44 12.23 -5.36
C GLU A 73 -17.52 11.37 -4.49
N SER A 74 -17.84 10.11 -4.27
CA SER A 74 -17.01 9.19 -3.49
C SER A 74 -15.68 8.88 -4.18
N ILE A 75 -15.61 9.04 -5.51
CA ILE A 75 -14.37 8.75 -6.23
C ILE A 75 -13.25 9.74 -5.88
N LEU A 76 -13.59 10.98 -5.54
CA LEU A 76 -12.61 11.98 -5.11
C LEU A 76 -11.95 11.55 -3.82
N GLU A 77 -12.76 11.13 -2.85
CA GLU A 77 -12.27 10.66 -1.55
C GLU A 77 -11.45 9.39 -1.69
N LEU A 78 -11.91 8.45 -2.50
CA LEU A 78 -11.17 7.22 -2.75
C LEU A 78 -9.80 7.48 -3.40
N ASN A 79 -9.71 8.43 -4.33
CA ASN A 79 -8.44 8.80 -4.92
C ASN A 79 -7.48 9.43 -3.91
N GLU A 80 -7.99 10.22 -2.96
CA GLU A 80 -7.16 10.77 -1.89
C GLU A 80 -6.57 9.67 -1.02
N ILE A 81 -7.38 8.69 -0.65
CA ILE A 81 -6.92 7.54 0.13
C ILE A 81 -5.90 6.73 -0.67
N ARG A 82 -6.20 6.47 -1.94
CA ARG A 82 -5.28 5.77 -2.85
C ARG A 82 -3.93 6.46 -2.92
N GLU A 83 -3.93 7.78 -3.09
CA GLU A 83 -2.69 8.56 -3.16
C GLU A 83 -1.89 8.49 -1.86
N ARG A 84 -2.57 8.55 -0.72
CA ARG A 84 -1.91 8.41 0.58
C ARG A 84 -1.28 7.03 0.73
N PHE A 85 -1.97 5.99 0.32
CA PHE A 85 -1.45 4.63 0.33
C PHE A 85 -0.20 4.50 -0.56
N VAL A 86 -0.28 4.98 -1.80
CA VAL A 86 0.85 4.92 -2.73
C VAL A 86 2.05 5.68 -2.18
N ARG A 87 1.84 6.87 -1.64
CA ARG A 87 2.89 7.68 -1.05
C ARG A 87 3.55 6.96 0.14
N GLU A 88 2.74 6.34 0.99
CA GLU A 88 3.24 5.58 2.14
C GLU A 88 4.15 4.44 1.69
N THR A 89 3.73 3.67 0.68
CA THR A 89 4.53 2.55 0.17
C THR A 89 5.82 3.04 -0.50
N GLU A 90 5.77 4.15 -1.21
CA GLU A 90 6.96 4.73 -1.82
C GLU A 90 7.96 5.24 -0.77
N GLU A 91 7.48 5.82 0.31
CA GLU A 91 8.32 6.25 1.43
C GLU A 91 9.00 5.07 2.11
N LEU A 92 8.28 3.99 2.31
CA LEU A 92 8.85 2.76 2.87
C LEU A 92 9.94 2.20 1.96
N ALA A 93 9.69 2.17 0.65
CA ALA A 93 10.66 1.69 -0.33
C ALA A 93 11.93 2.54 -0.30
N ARG A 94 11.81 3.85 -0.19
CA ARG A 94 12.96 4.74 -0.06
C ARG A 94 13.75 4.48 1.22
N GLY A 95 13.05 4.24 2.32
CA GLY A 95 13.66 3.91 3.59
C GLY A 95 14.49 2.63 3.51
N PHE A 96 13.95 1.60 2.87
CA PHE A 96 14.67 0.34 2.65
C PHE A 96 15.90 0.53 1.78
N ARG A 97 15.81 1.29 0.70
CA ARG A 97 16.94 1.59 -0.17
C ARG A 97 18.06 2.36 0.53
N LYS A 98 17.69 3.35 1.34
CA LYS A 98 18.66 4.12 2.14
C LYS A 98 19.42 3.20 3.10
N LYS A 99 18.72 2.31 3.78
CA LYS A 99 19.32 1.37 4.71
C LYS A 99 20.27 0.42 4.00
N GLU A 100 19.90 -0.10 2.84
CA GLU A 100 20.73 -0.98 2.04
C GLU A 100 21.99 -0.27 1.55
N ASN A 101 21.86 0.98 1.08
CA ASN A 101 23.01 1.78 0.66
C ASN A 101 23.97 2.07 1.81
N SER A 102 23.46 2.35 2.99
CA SER A 102 24.28 2.57 4.20
C SER A 102 25.09 1.32 4.54
N LYS A 103 24.46 0.15 4.46
CA LYS A 103 25.15 -1.13 4.69
C LYS A 103 26.26 -1.37 3.66
N ARG A 104 26.01 -1.04 2.40
CA ARG A 104 27.01 -1.15 1.33
C ARG A 104 28.21 -0.27 1.61
N ILE A 105 27.99 0.96 1.97
CA ILE A 105 29.06 1.93 2.28
C ILE A 105 29.91 1.40 3.43
N LEU A 106 29.29 0.89 4.48
CA LEU A 106 29.99 0.32 5.62
C LEU A 106 30.84 -0.89 5.21
N ARG A 107 30.34 -1.76 4.34
CA ARG A 107 31.10 -2.91 3.86
C ARG A 107 32.32 -2.50 3.06
N ILE A 108 32.21 -1.46 2.25
CA ILE A 108 33.32 -0.96 1.43
C ILE A 108 34.37 -0.27 2.31
N SER A 109 33.94 0.42 3.36
CA SER A 109 34.84 1.14 4.26
C SER A 109 35.67 0.25 5.18
N LEU A 110 35.24 -0.98 5.38
CA LEU A 110 35.95 -1.95 6.21
C LEU A 110 36.91 -2.79 5.40
#